data_786ffc42ef57211b85c26f03b86b4a2d
#
_entry.id   786ffc42ef57211b85c26f03b86b4a2d
#
_cell.length_a   1.000
_cell.length_b   1.000
_cell.length_c   1.000
_cell.angle_alpha   90.00
_cell.angle_beta   90.00
_cell.angle_gamma   90.00
#
_symmetry.space_group_name_H-M   'P 1'
#
loop_
_entity.id
_entity.type
_entity.pdbx_description
1 polymer ?
#
loop_
_entity_poly.entity_id
_entity_poly.type
_entity_poly.pdbx_seq_one_letter_code
_entity_poly.pdbx_strand_id
1 'polypeptide(L)'
;MLRFCRFHAMRGMPTGAVAALCPALLAAAPTLAAETTLYSLQCRPDAAEPFAGLAMNSAGVLFGTSFDGGTGSNGAAFVLTPPAQGTSAWAEQVVASLGGADTNPAANLIIGKSGVLYGTGLNGGTGGCDGKTLGCGGVFALTPPAKGRADWSTAYLHSFMGGADGSNPDGALVQDKHGNLYGTTEYGGPGDFGTVFELTPAAKKSGAWSESILYTFQNGNDGSLPASALLMDKTGALYGTTQYSNTNQNGVAFKLTPPATAGSAWGFATLAILPTAGGFQPSTSLVMGPRGVLYGTTAVGGDNYLGAIFSVVPPAAGQTQWTANTIYSFADEGDGAVPAGGLLYIGGSLYGATVGSGNPKSYGTVFKLSPPKLGSLGWSLKTMYRFTGGVDGAYPMGALVADSAKNLYGATMLGGTQKCGVVYEIPHS
;
A
#
# COMPACT_ATOMS: atom_id res chain seq x y z
N MET A 1 -9.49 31.32 8.47
CA MET A 1 -9.26 32.67 9.08
C MET A 1 -10.59 33.37 9.16
N LEU A 2 -11.33 33.18 10.26
CA LEU A 2 -12.59 33.87 10.55
C LEU A 2 -12.21 35.20 11.21
N ARG A 3 -12.44 36.30 10.53
CA ARG A 3 -12.43 37.62 11.15
C ARG A 3 -13.85 37.95 11.68
N PHE A 4 -13.95 38.01 12.99
CA PHE A 4 -15.12 38.56 13.69
C PHE A 4 -15.29 40.04 13.34
N CYS A 5 -16.45 40.42 12.77
CA CYS A 5 -16.90 41.81 12.74
C CYS A 5 -17.39 42.18 14.13
N ARG A 6 -16.63 43.01 14.83
CA ARG A 6 -17.12 43.70 16.05
C ARG A 6 -17.98 44.90 15.63
N PHE A 7 -19.24 44.89 16.01
CA PHE A 7 -20.11 46.06 15.97
C PHE A 7 -19.72 47.04 17.10
N HIS A 8 -19.35 48.26 16.71
CA HIS A 8 -19.32 49.40 17.62
C HIS A 8 -20.68 50.05 17.57
N ALA A 9 -21.36 50.10 18.70
CA ALA A 9 -22.62 50.83 18.85
C ALA A 9 -22.33 52.32 18.90
N MET A 10 -22.71 53.08 17.86
CA MET A 10 -22.90 54.53 17.95
C MET A 10 -24.39 54.82 18.21
N ARG A 11 -24.65 55.51 19.30
CA ARG A 11 -25.97 56.05 19.65
C ARG A 11 -26.32 57.23 18.74
N GLY A 12 -27.53 57.22 18.18
CA GLY A 12 -28.30 58.37 17.79
C GLY A 12 -28.26 58.71 16.31
N MET A 13 -29.28 58.21 15.56
CA MET A 13 -29.98 58.93 14.51
C MET A 13 -31.14 58.06 13.93
N PRO A 14 -32.16 58.66 13.31
CA PRO A 14 -33.49 58.06 13.25
C PRO A 14 -33.71 57.11 12.05
N THR A 15 -34.72 56.31 12.25
CA THR A 15 -35.43 55.41 11.33
C THR A 15 -35.35 55.69 9.84
N GLY A 16 -34.69 54.78 9.10
CA GLY A 16 -34.80 54.61 7.67
C GLY A 16 -34.25 53.23 7.35
N ALA A 17 -35.10 52.20 7.33
CA ALA A 17 -34.70 50.83 7.06
C ALA A 17 -34.34 50.68 5.58
N VAL A 18 -33.03 50.53 5.29
CA VAL A 18 -32.56 49.92 4.07
C VAL A 18 -31.90 48.59 4.47
N ALA A 19 -32.63 47.52 4.29
CA ALA A 19 -32.07 46.17 4.41
C ALA A 19 -31.08 45.91 3.24
N ALA A 20 -29.79 46.09 3.49
CA ALA A 20 -28.78 45.60 2.57
C ALA A 20 -28.73 44.07 2.69
N LEU A 21 -29.36 43.38 1.76
CA LEU A 21 -29.13 41.97 1.52
C LEU A 21 -27.64 41.78 1.10
N CYS A 22 -26.82 41.34 2.04
CA CYS A 22 -25.52 40.82 1.74
C CYS A 22 -25.74 39.44 1.07
N PRO A 23 -25.36 39.20 -0.20
CA PRO A 23 -25.43 37.86 -0.77
C PRO A 23 -24.40 37.02 -0.04
N ALA A 24 -24.87 36.12 0.82
CA ALA A 24 -24.01 35.05 1.31
C ALA A 24 -23.62 34.20 0.08
N LEU A 25 -22.39 34.36 -0.38
CA LEU A 25 -21.80 33.34 -1.25
C LEU A 25 -21.79 32.03 -0.45
N LEU A 26 -22.80 31.20 -0.67
CA LEU A 26 -22.70 29.77 -0.35
C LEU A 26 -21.60 29.24 -1.26
N ALA A 27 -20.37 29.13 -0.73
CA ALA A 27 -19.36 28.28 -1.34
C ALA A 27 -19.97 26.88 -1.36
N ALA A 28 -20.27 26.38 -2.55
CA ALA A 28 -20.72 25.01 -2.71
C ALA A 28 -19.65 24.11 -2.04
N ALA A 29 -20.09 23.27 -1.11
CA ALA A 29 -19.21 22.27 -0.54
C ALA A 29 -18.59 21.47 -1.70
N PRO A 30 -17.28 21.18 -1.67
CA PRO A 30 -16.67 20.41 -2.72
C PRO A 30 -17.42 19.07 -2.84
N THR A 31 -17.99 18.81 -4.00
CA THR A 31 -18.63 17.53 -4.28
C THR A 31 -17.55 16.46 -4.23
N LEU A 32 -17.71 15.49 -3.33
CA LEU A 32 -16.88 14.30 -3.32
C LEU A 32 -17.12 13.52 -4.62
N ALA A 33 -16.13 12.77 -5.10
CA ALA A 33 -16.32 11.83 -6.20
C ALA A 33 -17.40 10.80 -5.82
N ALA A 34 -18.18 10.36 -6.78
CA ALA A 34 -19.09 9.24 -6.55
C ALA A 34 -18.27 7.95 -6.45
N GLU A 35 -18.45 7.19 -5.37
CA GLU A 35 -17.93 5.83 -5.27
C GLU A 35 -18.89 4.87 -5.94
N THR A 36 -18.36 3.80 -6.54
CA THR A 36 -19.14 2.68 -7.03
C THR A 36 -18.63 1.40 -6.39
N THR A 37 -19.45 0.75 -5.59
CA THR A 37 -19.18 -0.61 -5.10
C THR A 37 -19.28 -1.58 -6.28
N LEU A 38 -18.16 -2.16 -6.68
CA LEU A 38 -18.09 -3.12 -7.78
C LEU A 38 -18.55 -4.50 -7.32
N TYR A 39 -18.13 -4.90 -6.13
CA TYR A 39 -18.48 -6.18 -5.54
C TYR A 39 -18.45 -6.11 -4.01
N SER A 40 -19.43 -6.73 -3.36
CA SER A 40 -19.46 -6.90 -1.91
C SER A 40 -19.11 -8.35 -1.58
N LEU A 41 -17.99 -8.56 -0.91
CA LEU A 41 -17.51 -9.89 -0.54
C LEU A 41 -18.51 -10.61 0.37
N GLN A 42 -18.72 -11.91 0.14
CA GLN A 42 -19.81 -12.67 0.73
C GLN A 42 -19.44 -13.44 1.99
N CYS A 43 -18.21 -13.21 2.52
CA CYS A 43 -17.65 -14.02 3.60
C CYS A 43 -17.39 -15.47 3.16
N ARG A 44 -17.11 -16.35 4.11
CA ARG A 44 -16.79 -17.75 3.80
C ARG A 44 -17.91 -18.48 3.08
N PRO A 45 -17.61 -19.31 2.08
CA PRO A 45 -16.25 -19.70 1.61
C PRO A 45 -15.61 -18.73 0.62
N ASP A 46 -16.21 -17.58 0.37
CA ASP A 46 -15.71 -16.47 -0.44
C ASP A 46 -14.51 -15.79 0.23
N ALA A 47 -13.92 -14.78 -0.43
CA ALA A 47 -12.95 -13.90 0.16
C ALA A 47 -13.58 -13.04 1.27
N ALA A 48 -12.80 -12.75 2.32
CA ALA A 48 -13.25 -11.91 3.42
C ALA A 48 -12.07 -11.10 3.99
N GLU A 49 -12.35 -9.87 4.39
CA GLU A 49 -11.35 -8.99 4.98
C GLU A 49 -10.12 -8.79 4.07
N PRO A 50 -10.26 -8.19 2.88
CA PRO A 50 -9.12 -7.89 2.02
C PRO A 50 -8.23 -6.85 2.70
N PHE A 51 -7.06 -7.30 3.13
CA PHE A 51 -6.07 -6.48 3.83
C PHE A 51 -5.09 -5.83 2.84
N ALA A 52 -4.84 -6.50 1.74
CA ALA A 52 -3.96 -6.05 0.67
C ALA A 52 -4.70 -5.19 -0.37
N GLY A 53 -3.95 -4.44 -1.16
CA GLY A 53 -4.46 -3.77 -2.34
C GLY A 53 -4.69 -4.74 -3.50
N LEU A 54 -5.16 -4.20 -4.59
CA LEU A 54 -5.46 -4.95 -5.80
C LEU A 54 -4.29 -4.91 -6.79
N ALA A 55 -4.24 -5.90 -7.68
CA ALA A 55 -3.50 -5.83 -8.92
C ALA A 55 -4.50 -5.79 -10.09
N MET A 56 -4.15 -5.11 -11.17
CA MET A 56 -5.02 -4.99 -12.36
C MET A 56 -4.23 -5.35 -13.61
N ASN A 57 -4.80 -6.15 -14.49
CA ASN A 57 -4.23 -6.41 -15.80
C ASN A 57 -4.75 -5.42 -16.87
N SER A 58 -4.20 -5.48 -18.07
CA SER A 58 -4.58 -4.60 -19.17
C SER A 58 -6.03 -4.77 -19.67
N ALA A 59 -6.71 -5.85 -19.28
CA ALA A 59 -8.12 -6.08 -19.59
C ALA A 59 -9.07 -5.54 -18.48
N GLY A 60 -8.54 -4.88 -17.46
CA GLY A 60 -9.32 -4.36 -16.33
C GLY A 60 -9.72 -5.42 -15.30
N VAL A 61 -9.22 -6.67 -15.42
CA VAL A 61 -9.46 -7.70 -14.43
C VAL A 61 -8.67 -7.38 -13.17
N LEU A 62 -9.34 -7.41 -12.02
CA LEU A 62 -8.76 -7.14 -10.72
C LEU A 62 -8.42 -8.47 -10.01
N PHE A 63 -7.29 -8.48 -9.32
CA PHE A 63 -6.80 -9.60 -8.54
C PHE A 63 -6.52 -9.12 -7.12
N GLY A 64 -6.96 -9.85 -6.14
CA GLY A 64 -6.76 -9.51 -4.74
C GLY A 64 -6.54 -10.74 -3.88
N THR A 65 -6.11 -10.47 -2.65
CA THR A 65 -6.07 -11.46 -1.57
C THR A 65 -6.91 -10.97 -0.41
N SER A 66 -7.41 -11.89 0.37
CA SER A 66 -8.12 -11.63 1.61
C SER A 66 -7.41 -12.32 2.77
N PHE A 67 -7.39 -11.66 3.92
CA PHE A 67 -6.73 -12.16 5.13
C PHE A 67 -7.50 -13.34 5.75
N ASP A 68 -8.83 -13.28 5.69
CA ASP A 68 -9.75 -14.35 6.06
C ASP A 68 -10.51 -14.85 4.80
N GLY A 69 -11.34 -15.86 4.96
CA GLY A 69 -12.09 -16.49 3.87
C GLY A 69 -11.42 -17.74 3.33
N GLY A 70 -11.90 -18.18 2.17
CA GLY A 70 -11.56 -19.50 1.64
C GLY A 70 -12.13 -20.63 2.50
N THR A 71 -11.87 -21.89 2.12
CA THR A 71 -12.41 -23.06 2.81
C THR A 71 -11.80 -23.31 4.18
N GLY A 72 -10.59 -22.79 4.45
CA GLY A 72 -9.81 -23.02 5.68
C GLY A 72 -9.71 -21.83 6.61
N SER A 73 -10.28 -20.67 6.28
CA SER A 73 -10.14 -19.43 7.06
C SER A 73 -8.70 -18.91 7.20
N ASN A 74 -7.88 -19.24 6.24
CA ASN A 74 -6.46 -18.85 6.22
C ASN A 74 -6.19 -17.83 5.12
N GLY A 75 -7.26 -17.25 4.55
CA GLY A 75 -7.22 -16.33 3.44
C GLY A 75 -7.55 -16.98 2.10
N ALA A 76 -7.82 -16.12 1.15
CA ALA A 76 -8.11 -16.51 -0.23
C ALA A 76 -7.44 -15.57 -1.23
N ALA A 77 -7.23 -16.06 -2.44
CA ALA A 77 -6.98 -15.23 -3.59
C ALA A 77 -8.23 -15.23 -4.48
N PHE A 78 -8.61 -14.06 -4.96
CA PHE A 78 -9.79 -13.86 -5.78
C PHE A 78 -9.49 -13.06 -7.05
N VAL A 79 -10.34 -13.28 -8.05
CA VAL A 79 -10.35 -12.54 -9.32
C VAL A 79 -11.69 -11.88 -9.47
N LEU A 80 -11.70 -10.61 -9.80
CA LEU A 80 -12.90 -9.86 -10.12
C LEU A 80 -12.86 -9.45 -11.59
N THR A 81 -13.77 -10.02 -12.37
CA THR A 81 -13.85 -9.80 -13.82
C THR A 81 -14.87 -8.70 -14.11
N PRO A 82 -14.49 -7.68 -14.93
CA PRO A 82 -15.42 -6.64 -15.30
C PRO A 82 -16.63 -7.17 -16.07
N PRO A 83 -17.76 -6.45 -16.05
CA PRO A 83 -18.98 -6.83 -16.73
C PRO A 83 -18.74 -7.11 -18.23
N ALA A 84 -19.34 -8.17 -18.75
CA ALA A 84 -19.40 -8.40 -20.18
C ALA A 84 -20.26 -7.33 -20.86
N GLN A 85 -20.06 -7.11 -22.16
CA GLN A 85 -20.84 -6.15 -22.92
C GLN A 85 -22.34 -6.40 -22.76
N GLY A 86 -23.09 -5.38 -22.32
CA GLY A 86 -24.53 -5.47 -22.07
C GLY A 86 -24.92 -5.92 -20.66
N THR A 87 -23.96 -6.13 -19.76
CA THR A 87 -24.21 -6.40 -18.33
C THR A 87 -23.57 -5.29 -17.47
N SER A 88 -23.97 -5.19 -16.20
CA SER A 88 -23.41 -4.23 -15.26
C SER A 88 -22.75 -4.87 -14.03
N ALA A 89 -22.89 -6.19 -13.88
CA ALA A 89 -22.41 -6.90 -12.69
C ALA A 89 -20.97 -7.40 -12.89
N TRP A 90 -20.09 -7.10 -11.96
CA TRP A 90 -18.80 -7.73 -11.84
C TRP A 90 -18.95 -9.17 -11.35
N ALA A 91 -18.10 -10.05 -11.84
CA ALA A 91 -18.09 -11.46 -11.48
C ALA A 91 -16.84 -11.78 -10.64
N GLU A 92 -17.07 -12.25 -9.41
CA GLU A 92 -16.01 -12.70 -8.51
C GLU A 92 -15.82 -14.21 -8.66
N GLN A 93 -14.56 -14.65 -8.51
CA GLN A 93 -14.16 -16.04 -8.40
C GLN A 93 -13.04 -16.18 -7.37
N VAL A 94 -13.23 -16.98 -6.34
CA VAL A 94 -12.11 -17.48 -5.51
C VAL A 94 -11.27 -18.42 -6.35
N VAL A 95 -10.02 -18.08 -6.57
CA VAL A 95 -9.09 -18.86 -7.42
C VAL A 95 -8.14 -19.73 -6.60
N ALA A 96 -7.97 -19.43 -5.32
CA ALA A 96 -7.28 -20.27 -4.37
C ALA A 96 -7.79 -20.02 -2.95
N SER A 97 -8.06 -21.10 -2.21
CA SER A 97 -8.11 -21.04 -0.74
C SER A 97 -6.71 -21.28 -0.23
N LEU A 98 -6.17 -20.30 0.47
CA LEU A 98 -4.79 -20.35 0.96
C LEU A 98 -4.71 -21.17 2.26
N GLY A 99 -3.58 -21.81 2.49
CA GLY A 99 -3.37 -22.66 3.65
C GLY A 99 -2.04 -23.40 3.57
N GLY A 100 -1.62 -24.07 4.64
CA GLY A 100 -0.34 -24.75 4.70
C GLY A 100 0.85 -23.78 4.75
N ALA A 101 1.58 -23.64 3.65
CA ALA A 101 2.73 -22.73 3.57
C ALA A 101 2.35 -21.25 3.38
N ASP A 102 1.09 -20.94 3.05
CA ASP A 102 0.65 -19.58 2.77
C ASP A 102 -0.64 -19.29 3.55
N THR A 103 -0.47 -18.76 4.73
CA THR A 103 -1.59 -18.30 5.55
C THR A 103 -1.54 -16.79 5.70
N ASN A 104 -2.72 -16.17 5.71
CA ASN A 104 -2.89 -14.75 5.97
C ASN A 104 -2.07 -13.85 5.03
N PRO A 105 -2.39 -13.80 3.73
CA PRO A 105 -1.72 -12.90 2.81
C PRO A 105 -2.05 -11.45 3.18
N ALA A 106 -1.04 -10.66 3.49
CA ALA A 106 -1.17 -9.25 3.85
C ALA A 106 -0.68 -8.31 2.74
N ALA A 107 0.02 -8.82 1.74
CA ALA A 107 0.61 -8.04 0.66
C ALA A 107 -0.14 -8.18 -0.68
N ASN A 108 0.01 -7.16 -1.52
CA ASN A 108 -0.56 -7.13 -2.86
C ASN A 108 0.02 -8.26 -3.74
N LEU A 109 -0.82 -8.86 -4.55
CA LEU A 109 -0.36 -9.72 -5.64
C LEU A 109 0.38 -8.89 -6.70
N ILE A 110 1.38 -9.48 -7.33
CA ILE A 110 1.97 -8.96 -8.57
C ILE A 110 1.62 -9.86 -9.74
N ILE A 111 1.44 -9.25 -10.91
CA ILE A 111 1.15 -9.97 -12.15
C ILE A 111 2.44 -10.15 -12.93
N GLY A 112 2.93 -11.38 -12.98
CA GLY A 112 4.10 -11.75 -13.74
C GLY A 112 3.80 -12.10 -15.20
N LYS A 113 4.79 -12.67 -15.87
CA LYS A 113 4.64 -13.11 -17.26
C LYS A 113 3.53 -14.15 -17.39
N SER A 114 2.81 -14.13 -18.51
CA SER A 114 1.71 -15.06 -18.82
C SER A 114 0.56 -15.04 -17.82
N GLY A 115 0.41 -13.96 -17.04
CA GLY A 115 -0.68 -13.78 -16.08
C GLY A 115 -0.52 -14.60 -14.79
N VAL A 116 0.65 -15.18 -14.53
CA VAL A 116 0.94 -15.80 -13.24
C VAL A 116 0.94 -14.73 -12.16
N LEU A 117 0.23 -14.98 -11.06
CA LEU A 117 0.21 -14.09 -9.92
C LEU A 117 1.19 -14.60 -8.87
N TYR A 118 1.93 -13.68 -8.26
CA TYR A 118 2.83 -13.99 -7.15
C TYR A 118 2.42 -13.22 -5.91
N GLY A 119 2.50 -13.87 -4.76
CA GLY A 119 2.16 -13.27 -3.47
C GLY A 119 3.00 -13.83 -2.33
N THR A 120 2.85 -13.20 -1.17
CA THR A 120 3.45 -13.63 0.10
C THR A 120 2.37 -13.99 1.09
N GLY A 121 2.63 -14.99 1.90
CA GLY A 121 1.84 -15.33 3.07
C GLY A 121 2.64 -15.03 4.33
N LEU A 122 2.06 -14.24 5.24
CA LEU A 122 2.72 -13.76 6.47
C LEU A 122 3.07 -14.91 7.42
N ASN A 123 2.21 -15.90 7.48
CA ASN A 123 2.31 -17.08 8.33
C ASN A 123 2.32 -18.35 7.47
N GLY A 124 2.42 -19.52 8.11
CA GLY A 124 2.44 -20.79 7.42
C GLY A 124 3.87 -21.23 7.04
N GLY A 125 3.99 -22.04 6.00
CA GLY A 125 5.26 -22.68 5.63
C GLY A 125 5.31 -24.13 6.08
N THR A 126 6.16 -24.91 5.39
CA THR A 126 6.39 -26.35 5.67
C THR A 126 7.51 -26.60 6.65
N GLY A 127 8.26 -25.55 7.04
CA GLY A 127 9.40 -25.59 7.96
C GLY A 127 9.02 -25.34 9.41
N GLY A 128 9.84 -25.81 10.35
CA GLY A 128 9.78 -25.38 11.74
C GLY A 128 10.29 -23.96 11.84
N CYS A 129 9.47 -23.06 12.34
CA CYS A 129 9.80 -21.65 12.48
C CYS A 129 10.21 -21.36 13.91
N ASP A 130 11.46 -21.60 14.28
CA ASP A 130 12.02 -21.23 15.60
C ASP A 130 11.05 -21.34 16.79
N GLY A 131 10.22 -22.40 16.82
CA GLY A 131 9.19 -22.61 17.85
C GLY A 131 7.90 -21.80 17.68
N LYS A 132 7.73 -21.03 16.62
CA LYS A 132 6.47 -20.31 16.31
C LYS A 132 5.42 -21.30 15.79
N THR A 133 4.24 -21.25 16.39
CA THR A 133 3.12 -22.17 16.05
C THR A 133 2.48 -21.86 14.70
N LEU A 134 2.67 -20.66 14.17
CA LEU A 134 2.02 -20.18 12.93
C LEU A 134 2.92 -20.27 11.70
N GLY A 135 4.16 -20.79 11.82
CA GLY A 135 5.12 -20.82 10.71
C GLY A 135 5.78 -19.46 10.43
N CYS A 136 6.71 -19.46 9.47
CA CYS A 136 7.50 -18.29 9.08
C CYS A 136 7.04 -17.60 7.80
N GLY A 137 5.96 -18.08 7.21
CA GLY A 137 5.46 -17.54 5.95
C GLY A 137 6.12 -18.11 4.72
N GLY A 138 5.74 -17.62 3.56
CA GLY A 138 6.25 -18.12 2.30
C GLY A 138 5.90 -17.27 1.09
N VAL A 139 6.40 -17.68 -0.06
CA VAL A 139 6.12 -17.08 -1.37
C VAL A 139 5.39 -18.10 -2.22
N PHE A 140 4.29 -17.68 -2.85
CA PHE A 140 3.46 -18.53 -3.69
C PHE A 140 3.25 -17.95 -5.10
N ALA A 141 2.89 -18.83 -6.02
CA ALA A 141 2.46 -18.50 -7.37
C ALA A 141 1.09 -19.13 -7.66
N LEU A 142 0.21 -18.35 -8.28
CA LEU A 142 -1.05 -18.80 -8.82
C LEU A 142 -0.98 -18.74 -10.35
N THR A 143 -1.06 -19.90 -10.98
CA THR A 143 -1.00 -19.98 -12.44
C THR A 143 -2.42 -20.05 -12.99
N PRO A 144 -2.78 -19.16 -13.94
CA PRO A 144 -4.10 -19.15 -14.53
C PRO A 144 -4.38 -20.44 -15.31
N PRO A 145 -5.66 -20.79 -15.48
CA PRO A 145 -6.06 -21.98 -16.21
C PRO A 145 -5.49 -22.01 -17.63
N ALA A 146 -5.03 -23.17 -18.07
CA ALA A 146 -4.74 -23.39 -19.48
C ALA A 146 -6.04 -23.31 -20.31
N LYS A 147 -5.91 -22.99 -21.61
CA LYS A 147 -7.07 -22.90 -22.51
C LYS A 147 -7.94 -24.14 -22.42
N GLY A 148 -9.22 -23.96 -22.10
CA GLY A 148 -10.21 -25.03 -21.96
C GLY A 148 -10.25 -25.69 -20.57
N ARG A 149 -9.54 -25.15 -19.58
CA ARG A 149 -9.65 -25.51 -18.16
C ARG A 149 -10.21 -24.34 -17.37
N ALA A 150 -10.76 -24.61 -16.19
CA ALA A 150 -11.31 -23.59 -15.29
C ALA A 150 -10.45 -23.36 -14.04
N ASP A 151 -9.59 -24.32 -13.68
CA ASP A 151 -8.93 -24.35 -12.39
C ASP A 151 -7.57 -23.68 -12.42
N TRP A 152 -7.35 -22.78 -11.49
CA TRP A 152 -6.05 -22.22 -11.17
C TRP A 152 -5.20 -23.27 -10.43
N SER A 153 -3.89 -23.18 -10.57
CA SER A 153 -2.97 -24.01 -9.81
C SER A 153 -2.10 -23.18 -8.90
N THR A 154 -1.97 -23.61 -7.64
CA THR A 154 -1.10 -22.98 -6.63
C THR A 154 0.22 -23.74 -6.55
N ALA A 155 1.33 -23.03 -6.51
CA ALA A 155 2.65 -23.57 -6.27
C ALA A 155 3.35 -22.73 -5.19
N TYR A 156 3.96 -23.41 -4.22
CA TYR A 156 4.83 -22.78 -3.24
C TYR A 156 6.22 -22.66 -3.82
N LEU A 157 6.75 -21.44 -3.88
CA LEU A 157 8.06 -21.15 -4.46
C LEU A 157 9.15 -21.23 -3.40
N HIS A 158 8.85 -20.75 -2.18
CA HIS A 158 9.72 -20.77 -1.02
C HIS A 158 8.90 -20.77 0.27
N SER A 159 9.34 -21.52 1.28
CA SER A 159 8.80 -21.50 2.64
C SER A 159 9.91 -21.07 3.58
N PHE A 160 9.76 -19.93 4.21
CA PHE A 160 10.76 -19.41 5.14
C PHE A 160 10.87 -20.29 6.41
N MET A 161 12.07 -20.39 6.95
CA MET A 161 12.38 -21.26 8.08
C MET A 161 12.80 -20.47 9.33
N GLY A 162 12.85 -19.14 9.27
CA GLY A 162 13.40 -18.31 10.33
C GLY A 162 14.93 -18.23 10.34
N GLY A 163 15.51 -17.61 11.33
CA GLY A 163 16.96 -17.47 11.43
C GLY A 163 17.55 -16.78 10.19
N ALA A 164 18.57 -17.36 9.59
CA ALA A 164 19.26 -16.75 8.44
C ALA A 164 18.38 -16.62 7.17
N ASP A 165 17.37 -17.48 7.04
CA ASP A 165 16.44 -17.54 5.91
C ASP A 165 15.40 -16.39 5.95
N GLY A 166 15.14 -15.84 7.11
CA GLY A 166 14.09 -14.82 7.30
C GLY A 166 12.75 -15.39 7.71
N SER A 167 11.83 -14.50 8.10
CA SER A 167 10.44 -14.86 8.42
C SER A 167 9.48 -13.69 8.28
N ASN A 168 8.20 -14.02 8.12
CA ASN A 168 7.11 -13.04 8.00
C ASN A 168 7.33 -12.10 6.80
N PRO A 169 7.21 -12.57 5.55
CA PRO A 169 7.29 -11.72 4.36
C PRO A 169 5.98 -10.91 4.24
N ASP A 170 5.97 -9.69 4.75
CA ASP A 170 4.79 -8.80 4.79
C ASP A 170 4.71 -7.87 3.56
N GLY A 171 5.82 -7.61 2.90
CA GLY A 171 5.87 -6.78 1.70
C GLY A 171 5.46 -7.50 0.42
N ALA A 172 4.80 -6.77 -0.50
CA ALA A 172 4.58 -7.28 -1.84
C ALA A 172 5.91 -7.48 -2.58
N LEU A 173 5.91 -8.47 -3.47
CA LEU A 173 7.08 -8.78 -4.29
C LEU A 173 7.27 -7.76 -5.42
N VAL A 174 8.49 -7.66 -5.95
CA VAL A 174 8.78 -7.01 -7.22
C VAL A 174 9.49 -7.99 -8.14
N GLN A 175 9.17 -7.97 -9.43
CA GLN A 175 9.74 -8.89 -10.42
C GLN A 175 10.65 -8.16 -11.40
N ASP A 176 11.82 -8.71 -11.68
CA ASP A 176 12.72 -8.20 -12.70
C ASP A 176 12.36 -8.73 -14.11
N LYS A 177 13.09 -8.25 -15.13
CA LYS A 177 12.93 -8.69 -16.53
C LYS A 177 13.29 -10.16 -16.77
N HIS A 178 14.07 -10.77 -15.88
CA HIS A 178 14.49 -12.18 -15.96
C HIS A 178 13.49 -13.11 -15.29
N GLY A 179 12.59 -12.56 -14.47
CA GLY A 179 11.57 -13.29 -13.73
C GLY A 179 11.97 -13.57 -12.28
N ASN A 180 13.10 -13.05 -11.81
CA ASN A 180 13.46 -13.11 -10.41
C ASN A 180 12.48 -12.29 -9.60
N LEU A 181 12.16 -12.76 -8.40
CA LEU A 181 11.29 -12.08 -7.45
C LEU A 181 12.13 -11.56 -6.29
N TYR A 182 11.84 -10.34 -5.86
CA TYR A 182 12.53 -9.71 -4.73
C TYR A 182 11.50 -9.30 -3.69
N GLY A 183 11.84 -9.46 -2.42
CA GLY A 183 10.99 -9.10 -1.30
C GLY A 183 11.78 -8.86 -0.03
N THR A 184 11.06 -8.61 1.04
CA THR A 184 11.58 -8.42 2.39
C THR A 184 10.96 -9.42 3.34
N THR A 185 11.69 -9.81 4.38
CA THR A 185 11.14 -10.48 5.55
C THR A 185 11.23 -9.53 6.74
N GLU A 186 10.17 -9.44 7.53
CA GLU A 186 10.14 -8.55 8.70
C GLU A 186 11.18 -8.97 9.74
N TYR A 187 11.35 -10.27 9.95
CA TYR A 187 12.30 -10.84 10.89
C TYR A 187 13.31 -11.75 10.19
N GLY A 188 14.29 -12.19 10.95
CA GLY A 188 15.37 -13.06 10.51
C GLY A 188 16.68 -12.33 10.33
N GLY A 189 17.70 -13.06 9.87
CA GLY A 189 19.08 -12.64 9.95
C GLY A 189 19.68 -12.87 11.36
N PRO A 190 21.00 -12.68 11.57
CA PRO A 190 21.66 -12.97 12.86
C PRO A 190 21.11 -12.22 14.06
N GLY A 191 20.49 -11.06 13.86
CA GLY A 191 19.91 -10.24 14.90
C GLY A 191 18.39 -10.23 14.93
N ASP A 192 17.72 -10.99 14.06
CA ASP A 192 16.26 -11.01 13.90
C ASP A 192 15.68 -9.64 13.49
N PHE A 193 16.42 -8.88 12.68
CA PHE A 193 16.06 -7.52 12.24
C PHE A 193 15.53 -7.45 10.81
N GLY A 194 15.35 -8.61 10.15
CA GLY A 194 14.82 -8.76 8.82
C GLY A 194 15.87 -8.83 7.71
N THR A 195 15.39 -9.22 6.54
CA THR A 195 16.24 -9.45 5.36
C THR A 195 15.64 -8.84 4.09
N VAL A 196 16.48 -8.73 3.06
CA VAL A 196 16.05 -8.56 1.66
C VAL A 196 16.48 -9.81 0.91
N PHE A 197 15.55 -10.45 0.22
CA PHE A 197 15.79 -11.70 -0.51
C PHE A 197 15.54 -11.57 -2.01
N GLU A 198 16.15 -12.49 -2.77
CA GLU A 198 15.88 -12.77 -4.17
C GLU A 198 15.47 -14.23 -4.33
N LEU A 199 14.39 -14.50 -5.05
CA LEU A 199 14.02 -15.82 -5.53
C LEU A 199 14.28 -15.91 -7.02
N THR A 200 15.15 -16.81 -7.43
CA THR A 200 15.48 -17.08 -8.83
C THR A 200 14.71 -18.30 -9.32
N PRO A 201 14.00 -18.19 -10.46
CA PRO A 201 13.27 -19.32 -11.00
C PRO A 201 14.23 -20.44 -11.45
N ALA A 202 13.80 -21.68 -11.27
CA ALA A 202 14.58 -22.83 -11.72
C ALA A 202 14.88 -22.76 -13.23
N ALA A 203 16.07 -23.14 -13.61
CA ALA A 203 16.45 -23.22 -15.03
C ALA A 203 15.59 -24.19 -15.85
N LYS A 204 14.98 -25.19 -15.19
CA LYS A 204 13.98 -26.11 -15.76
C LYS A 204 12.63 -25.89 -15.10
N LYS A 205 11.54 -25.96 -15.86
CA LYS A 205 10.15 -25.76 -15.37
C LYS A 205 9.75 -26.64 -14.18
N SER A 206 10.40 -27.78 -13.99
CA SER A 206 10.14 -28.73 -12.89
C SER A 206 11.11 -28.58 -11.72
N GLY A 207 12.00 -27.58 -11.74
CA GLY A 207 12.97 -27.36 -10.67
C GLY A 207 12.40 -26.47 -9.54
N ALA A 208 13.02 -26.57 -8.38
CA ALA A 208 12.74 -25.66 -7.27
C ALA A 208 13.34 -24.28 -7.53
N TRP A 209 12.66 -23.24 -7.04
CA TRP A 209 13.22 -21.90 -6.97
C TRP A 209 14.38 -21.89 -5.97
N SER A 210 15.35 -21.03 -6.20
CA SER A 210 16.48 -20.84 -5.28
C SER A 210 16.41 -19.47 -4.65
N GLU A 211 16.59 -19.42 -3.33
CA GLU A 211 16.69 -18.20 -2.56
C GLU A 211 18.14 -17.73 -2.43
N SER A 212 18.28 -16.40 -2.35
CA SER A 212 19.52 -15.73 -1.99
C SER A 212 19.20 -14.53 -1.11
N ILE A 213 19.83 -14.43 0.06
CA ILE A 213 19.74 -13.24 0.90
C ILE A 213 20.67 -12.17 0.33
N LEU A 214 20.09 -11.03 -0.05
CA LEU A 214 20.80 -9.90 -0.63
C LEU A 214 21.37 -8.97 0.44
N TYR A 215 20.62 -8.83 1.54
CA TYR A 215 20.99 -8.00 2.67
C TYR A 215 20.31 -8.47 3.96
N THR A 216 21.03 -8.29 5.07
CA THR A 216 20.55 -8.59 6.43
C THR A 216 20.71 -7.35 7.28
N PHE A 217 19.59 -6.85 7.84
CA PHE A 217 19.58 -5.64 8.66
C PHE A 217 20.25 -5.89 10.01
N GLN A 218 20.89 -4.84 10.55
CA GLN A 218 21.69 -4.91 11.77
C GLN A 218 21.09 -4.06 12.92
N ASN A 219 19.91 -3.44 12.70
CA ASN A 219 19.31 -2.48 13.64
C ASN A 219 20.21 -1.30 13.99
N GLY A 220 21.11 -0.94 13.07
CA GLY A 220 21.96 0.24 13.15
C GLY A 220 21.35 1.43 12.40
N ASN A 221 22.21 2.16 11.71
CA ASN A 221 21.79 3.21 10.77
C ASN A 221 21.14 2.64 9.51
N ASP A 222 21.18 1.35 9.31
CA ASP A 222 20.53 0.61 8.24
C ASP A 222 19.06 0.28 8.53
N GLY A 223 18.66 0.40 9.81
CA GLY A 223 17.31 0.14 10.26
C GLY A 223 17.01 -1.32 10.60
N SER A 224 15.72 -1.60 10.85
CA SER A 224 15.21 -2.94 11.16
C SER A 224 13.73 -3.06 10.80
N LEU A 225 13.26 -4.30 10.68
CA LEU A 225 11.88 -4.68 10.37
C LEU A 225 11.40 -4.06 9.04
N PRO A 226 11.96 -4.47 7.89
CA PRO A 226 11.49 -4.04 6.59
C PRO A 226 10.16 -4.76 6.26
N ALA A 227 9.03 -4.10 6.44
CA ALA A 227 7.70 -4.64 6.20
C ALA A 227 7.04 -4.07 4.95
N SER A 228 7.76 -3.31 4.14
CA SER A 228 7.21 -2.68 2.92
C SER A 228 7.63 -3.41 1.66
N ALA A 229 6.78 -3.31 0.63
CA ALA A 229 7.19 -3.75 -0.71
C ALA A 229 8.39 -2.94 -1.22
N LEU A 230 9.27 -3.62 -1.95
CA LEU A 230 10.38 -2.97 -2.62
C LEU A 230 9.92 -2.25 -3.88
N LEU A 231 10.59 -1.15 -4.21
CA LEU A 231 10.48 -0.46 -5.48
C LEU A 231 11.74 -0.75 -6.31
N MET A 232 11.61 -1.18 -7.55
CA MET A 232 12.73 -1.42 -8.45
C MET A 232 12.82 -0.32 -9.51
N ASP A 233 13.99 0.26 -9.69
CA ASP A 233 14.23 1.20 -10.78
C ASP A 233 14.67 0.49 -12.08
N LYS A 234 14.85 1.28 -13.15
CA LYS A 234 15.25 0.78 -14.48
C LYS A 234 16.66 0.15 -14.51
N THR A 235 17.47 0.40 -13.51
CA THR A 235 18.83 -0.18 -13.38
C THR A 235 18.82 -1.49 -12.60
N GLY A 236 17.69 -1.88 -12.04
CA GLY A 236 17.51 -3.01 -11.15
C GLY A 236 17.85 -2.70 -9.69
N ALA A 237 18.10 -1.43 -9.34
CA ALA A 237 18.28 -1.06 -7.95
C ALA A 237 16.96 -1.10 -7.20
N LEU A 238 17.02 -1.62 -5.97
CA LEU A 238 15.87 -1.81 -5.09
C LEU A 238 15.86 -0.69 -4.05
N TYR A 239 14.68 -0.17 -3.78
CA TYR A 239 14.44 0.85 -2.75
C TYR A 239 13.38 0.34 -1.79
N GLY A 240 13.55 0.58 -0.51
CA GLY A 240 12.59 0.18 0.53
C GLY A 240 12.70 1.04 1.76
N THR A 241 11.90 0.70 2.75
CA THR A 241 11.90 1.33 4.07
C THR A 241 11.96 0.27 5.16
N THR A 242 12.51 0.65 6.31
CA THR A 242 12.45 -0.12 7.56
C THR A 242 11.56 0.60 8.55
N GLN A 243 10.88 -0.14 9.45
CA GLN A 243 9.99 0.48 10.44
C GLN A 243 10.76 1.24 11.52
N TYR A 244 11.95 0.77 11.88
CA TYR A 244 12.75 1.32 12.97
C TYR A 244 14.21 1.52 12.57
N SER A 245 14.92 2.30 13.38
CA SER A 245 16.37 2.37 13.45
C SER A 245 16.81 2.48 14.91
N ASN A 246 18.02 2.04 15.22
CA ASN A 246 18.54 2.01 16.62
C ASN A 246 18.63 3.43 17.22
N THR A 247 18.86 4.47 16.41
CA THR A 247 19.22 5.80 16.91
C THR A 247 18.03 6.65 17.34
N ASN A 248 16.85 6.51 16.68
CA ASN A 248 15.71 7.40 16.88
C ASN A 248 14.34 6.73 16.88
N GLN A 249 14.27 5.41 16.81
CA GLN A 249 13.02 4.65 16.61
C GLN A 249 12.24 5.06 15.35
N ASN A 250 12.88 5.78 14.44
CA ASN A 250 12.33 6.17 13.15
C ASN A 250 12.80 5.20 12.09
N GLY A 251 11.96 4.94 11.11
CA GLY A 251 12.36 4.14 9.96
C GLY A 251 13.43 4.82 9.10
N VAL A 252 14.04 4.06 8.24
CA VAL A 252 14.98 4.57 7.22
C VAL A 252 14.47 4.23 5.82
N ALA A 253 14.81 5.09 4.86
CA ALA A 253 14.74 4.78 3.45
C ALA A 253 16.12 4.26 3.01
N PHE A 254 16.15 3.12 2.33
CA PHE A 254 17.37 2.48 1.88
C PHE A 254 17.36 2.19 0.38
N LYS A 255 18.56 1.94 -0.16
CA LYS A 255 18.79 1.48 -1.53
C LYS A 255 19.71 0.28 -1.54
N LEU A 256 19.36 -0.74 -2.31
CA LEU A 256 20.25 -1.83 -2.71
C LEU A 256 20.60 -1.68 -4.19
N THR A 257 21.88 -1.71 -4.51
CA THR A 257 22.39 -1.58 -5.87
C THR A 257 22.89 -2.96 -6.32
N PRO A 258 22.44 -3.48 -7.47
CA PRO A 258 22.91 -4.77 -7.96
C PRO A 258 24.41 -4.72 -8.25
N PRO A 259 25.12 -5.84 -8.06
CA PRO A 259 26.56 -5.91 -8.29
C PRO A 259 26.87 -5.73 -9.77
N ALA A 260 27.97 -5.03 -10.08
CA ALA A 260 28.46 -4.88 -11.44
C ALA A 260 28.96 -6.22 -12.05
N THR A 261 29.41 -7.14 -11.19
CA THR A 261 29.89 -8.48 -11.56
C THR A 261 28.97 -9.53 -10.92
N ALA A 262 28.47 -10.46 -11.71
CA ALA A 262 27.65 -11.56 -11.21
C ALA A 262 28.35 -12.32 -10.07
N GLY A 263 27.61 -12.61 -9.00
CA GLY A 263 28.13 -13.31 -7.81
C GLY A 263 28.82 -12.42 -6.77
N SER A 264 28.97 -11.11 -7.02
CA SER A 264 29.41 -10.17 -5.99
C SER A 264 28.23 -9.74 -5.11
N ALA A 265 28.53 -9.21 -3.93
CA ALA A 265 27.50 -8.71 -3.00
C ALA A 265 26.79 -7.46 -3.55
N TRP A 266 25.53 -7.31 -3.20
CA TRP A 266 24.77 -6.10 -3.45
C TRP A 266 25.31 -4.94 -2.59
N GLY A 267 25.35 -3.74 -3.17
CA GLY A 267 25.73 -2.54 -2.44
C GLY A 267 24.53 -1.98 -1.66
N PHE A 268 24.69 -1.84 -0.34
CA PHE A 268 23.65 -1.21 0.51
C PHE A 268 23.98 0.25 0.78
N ALA A 269 22.95 1.10 0.82
CA ALA A 269 23.07 2.50 1.25
C ALA A 269 21.80 2.93 2.01
N THR A 270 21.97 3.48 3.20
CA THR A 270 20.94 4.29 3.86
C THR A 270 20.83 5.61 3.13
N LEU A 271 19.66 5.89 2.56
CA LEU A 271 19.40 7.16 1.86
C LEU A 271 19.12 8.27 2.85
N ALA A 272 18.17 8.04 3.75
CA ALA A 272 17.80 9.00 4.78
C ALA A 272 17.16 8.29 5.99
N ILE A 273 17.41 8.81 7.18
CA ILE A 273 16.59 8.52 8.36
C ILE A 273 15.34 9.40 8.25
N LEU A 274 14.17 8.81 8.42
CA LEU A 274 12.92 9.56 8.33
C LEU A 274 12.78 10.48 9.55
N PRO A 275 12.34 11.73 9.37
CA PRO A 275 12.28 12.70 10.46
C PRO A 275 11.26 12.31 11.52
N THR A 276 11.54 12.58 12.79
CA THR A 276 10.65 12.33 13.94
C THR A 276 9.29 13.01 13.81
N ALA A 277 9.27 14.24 13.30
CA ALA A 277 8.02 14.93 12.96
C ALA A 277 7.33 14.35 11.72
N GLY A 278 8.07 13.59 10.91
CA GLY A 278 7.54 12.97 9.68
C GLY A 278 6.83 11.65 9.88
N GLY A 279 6.93 11.07 11.05
CA GLY A 279 6.23 9.83 11.37
C GLY A 279 7.14 8.64 11.64
N PHE A 280 6.59 7.73 12.41
CA PHE A 280 7.16 6.44 12.73
C PHE A 280 6.54 5.36 11.87
N GLN A 281 7.25 4.26 11.69
CA GLN A 281 6.75 3.03 11.10
C GLN A 281 6.23 3.21 9.66
N PRO A 282 7.12 3.52 8.69
CA PRO A 282 6.74 3.38 7.30
C PRO A 282 6.45 1.91 7.01
N SER A 283 5.21 1.59 6.74
CA SER A 283 4.73 0.23 6.48
C SER A 283 4.29 0.04 5.02
N THR A 284 4.48 1.07 4.19
CA THR A 284 3.98 1.07 2.81
C THR A 284 5.12 1.15 1.80
N SER A 285 4.86 0.67 0.59
CA SER A 285 5.81 0.76 -0.52
C SER A 285 6.09 2.21 -0.91
N LEU A 286 7.33 2.46 -1.31
CA LEU A 286 7.71 3.72 -1.93
C LEU A 286 7.19 3.81 -3.37
N VAL A 287 6.86 5.03 -3.81
CA VAL A 287 6.61 5.33 -5.21
C VAL A 287 7.61 6.37 -5.71
N MET A 288 8.10 6.20 -6.94
CA MET A 288 9.06 7.11 -7.54
C MET A 288 8.35 8.16 -8.40
N GLY A 289 8.57 9.40 -8.07
CA GLY A 289 8.16 10.56 -8.86
C GLY A 289 9.27 11.10 -9.76
N PRO A 290 9.10 12.31 -10.28
CA PRO A 290 10.07 12.95 -11.17
C PRO A 290 11.44 13.12 -10.50
N ARG A 291 12.49 13.03 -11.30
CA ARG A 291 13.89 13.22 -10.89
C ARG A 291 14.35 12.26 -9.79
N GLY A 292 13.67 11.11 -9.64
CA GLY A 292 14.02 10.09 -8.66
C GLY A 292 13.61 10.40 -7.22
N VAL A 293 12.71 11.39 -7.00
CA VAL A 293 12.15 11.66 -5.68
C VAL A 293 11.28 10.46 -5.30
N LEU A 294 11.49 9.93 -4.10
CA LEU A 294 10.70 8.85 -3.54
C LEU A 294 9.63 9.43 -2.61
N TYR A 295 8.45 8.86 -2.63
CA TYR A 295 7.35 9.22 -1.73
C TYR A 295 6.85 7.99 -1.00
N GLY A 296 6.46 8.15 0.25
CA GLY A 296 5.88 7.10 1.08
C GLY A 296 4.97 7.65 2.16
N THR A 297 4.34 6.77 2.90
CA THR A 297 3.48 7.10 4.03
C THR A 297 3.98 6.46 5.32
N THR A 298 3.61 7.05 6.43
CA THR A 298 3.79 6.48 7.77
C THR A 298 2.44 6.38 8.45
N ALA A 299 2.13 5.22 9.05
CA ALA A 299 0.85 5.01 9.72
C ALA A 299 0.70 5.87 10.98
N VAL A 300 1.82 6.18 11.65
CA VAL A 300 1.89 6.99 12.86
C VAL A 300 2.85 8.14 12.62
N GLY A 301 2.74 9.23 13.40
CA GLY A 301 3.58 10.42 13.30
C GLY A 301 2.88 11.56 12.60
N GLY A 302 3.64 12.52 12.07
CA GLY A 302 3.12 13.82 11.68
C GLY A 302 2.82 14.68 12.89
N ASP A 303 2.34 15.91 12.64
CA ASP A 303 2.10 16.90 13.70
C ASP A 303 1.02 16.47 14.71
N ASN A 304 0.11 15.58 14.30
CA ASN A 304 -1.01 15.10 15.11
C ASN A 304 -0.92 13.61 15.48
N TYR A 305 0.19 12.92 15.16
CA TYR A 305 0.37 11.47 15.36
C TYR A 305 -0.64 10.59 14.61
N LEU A 306 -1.27 11.12 13.56
CA LEU A 306 -2.29 10.46 12.76
C LEU A 306 -1.75 9.99 11.39
N GLY A 307 -0.44 9.95 11.27
CA GLY A 307 0.26 9.57 10.04
C GLY A 307 0.66 10.75 9.17
N ALA A 308 1.57 10.48 8.25
CA ALA A 308 2.13 11.50 7.38
C ALA A 308 2.45 10.94 5.99
N ILE A 309 2.63 11.86 5.04
CA ILE A 309 3.23 11.58 3.75
C ILE A 309 4.60 12.25 3.73
N PHE A 310 5.62 11.51 3.34
CA PHE A 310 6.99 11.99 3.25
C PHE A 310 7.56 11.90 1.83
N SER A 311 8.60 12.68 1.59
CA SER A 311 9.43 12.58 0.39
C SER A 311 10.90 12.35 0.78
N VAL A 312 11.62 11.57 -0.04
CA VAL A 312 13.07 11.40 0.05
C VAL A 312 13.67 11.88 -1.27
N VAL A 313 14.34 13.02 -1.19
CA VAL A 313 14.82 13.79 -2.34
C VAL A 313 16.28 13.43 -2.61
N PRO A 314 16.62 13.05 -3.86
CA PRO A 314 18.00 12.78 -4.24
C PRO A 314 18.90 14.00 -4.05
N PRO A 315 20.21 13.78 -3.84
CA PRO A 315 21.18 14.87 -3.76
C PRO A 315 21.16 15.77 -5.00
N ALA A 316 21.34 17.07 -4.79
CA ALA A 316 21.62 17.98 -5.90
C ALA A 316 22.99 17.67 -6.53
N ALA A 317 23.22 18.16 -7.74
CA ALA A 317 24.50 17.97 -8.43
C ALA A 317 25.68 18.42 -7.54
N GLY A 318 26.66 17.53 -7.35
CA GLY A 318 27.81 17.77 -6.48
C GLY A 318 27.58 17.50 -4.99
N GLN A 319 26.37 17.11 -4.58
CA GLN A 319 26.06 16.67 -3.22
C GLN A 319 25.94 15.14 -3.18
N THR A 320 26.04 14.55 -1.99
CA THR A 320 25.92 13.10 -1.80
C THR A 320 24.76 12.71 -0.89
N GLN A 321 24.20 13.67 -0.16
CA GLN A 321 23.22 13.40 0.89
C GLN A 321 21.80 13.55 0.37
N TRP A 322 20.97 12.53 0.58
CA TRP A 322 19.53 12.55 0.39
C TRP A 322 18.85 13.33 1.53
N THR A 323 17.71 13.91 1.26
CA THR A 323 16.95 14.68 2.24
C THR A 323 15.54 14.11 2.37
N ALA A 324 15.14 13.74 3.60
CA ALA A 324 13.77 13.34 3.89
C ALA A 324 12.97 14.51 4.44
N ASN A 325 11.75 14.71 3.94
CA ASN A 325 10.85 15.78 4.36
C ASN A 325 9.43 15.25 4.56
N THR A 326 8.75 15.72 5.59
CA THR A 326 7.30 15.59 5.69
C THR A 326 6.65 16.58 4.72
N ILE A 327 5.80 16.07 3.84
CA ILE A 327 5.09 16.90 2.85
C ILE A 327 3.63 17.09 3.19
N TYR A 328 3.07 16.22 4.07
CA TYR A 328 1.72 16.35 4.59
C TYR A 328 1.59 15.60 5.93
N SER A 329 0.92 16.19 6.91
CA SER A 329 0.54 15.58 8.20
C SER A 329 -0.99 15.49 8.26
N PHE A 330 -1.52 14.27 8.52
CA PHE A 330 -2.96 14.08 8.65
C PHE A 330 -3.49 14.64 9.97
N ALA A 331 -4.72 15.16 9.96
CA ALA A 331 -5.33 15.84 11.10
C ALA A 331 -6.70 15.26 11.51
N ASP A 332 -7.24 14.29 10.78
CA ASP A 332 -8.60 13.72 10.96
C ASP A 332 -9.73 14.76 10.89
N GLU A 333 -9.43 15.95 10.38
CA GLU A 333 -10.41 17.02 10.12
C GLU A 333 -11.15 16.82 8.78
N GLY A 334 -11.31 15.56 8.39
CA GLY A 334 -11.92 15.14 7.14
C GLY A 334 -10.95 14.80 6.02
N ASP A 335 -9.66 14.83 6.30
CA ASP A 335 -8.58 14.35 5.43
C ASP A 335 -8.27 12.87 5.67
N GLY A 336 -8.71 12.32 6.81
CA GLY A 336 -8.48 10.96 7.24
C GLY A 336 -7.30 10.84 8.19
N ALA A 337 -6.96 9.61 8.55
CA ALA A 337 -5.84 9.26 9.42
C ALA A 337 -5.33 7.85 9.13
N VAL A 338 -4.13 7.55 9.56
CA VAL A 338 -3.50 6.23 9.41
C VAL A 338 -3.46 5.80 7.93
N PRO A 339 -2.64 6.45 7.07
CA PRO A 339 -2.46 6.00 5.69
C PRO A 339 -1.70 4.67 5.69
N ALA A 340 -2.41 3.56 5.54
CA ALA A 340 -1.86 2.20 5.60
C ALA A 340 -1.56 1.62 4.20
N GLY A 341 -2.18 2.12 3.15
CA GLY A 341 -1.91 1.72 1.78
C GLY A 341 -0.73 2.48 1.15
N GLY A 342 -0.07 1.84 0.18
CA GLY A 342 0.95 2.49 -0.65
C GLY A 342 0.36 3.63 -1.49
N LEU A 343 1.23 4.57 -1.87
CA LEU A 343 0.85 5.68 -2.74
C LEU A 343 0.87 5.27 -4.21
N LEU A 344 0.02 5.92 -5.00
CA LEU A 344 0.02 5.85 -6.46
C LEU A 344 0.37 7.23 -7.02
N TYR A 345 1.38 7.30 -7.92
CA TYR A 345 1.79 8.56 -8.54
C TYR A 345 1.21 8.67 -9.95
N ILE A 346 0.27 9.59 -10.16
CA ILE A 346 -0.40 9.82 -11.45
C ILE A 346 -0.44 11.30 -11.78
N GLY A 347 0.05 11.69 -12.95
CA GLY A 347 -0.11 13.05 -13.48
C GLY A 347 0.44 14.14 -12.58
N GLY A 348 1.49 13.87 -11.81
CA GLY A 348 2.11 14.83 -10.91
C GLY A 348 1.50 14.89 -9.52
N SER A 349 0.47 14.09 -9.22
CA SER A 349 -0.16 14.01 -7.89
C SER A 349 0.00 12.62 -7.29
N LEU A 350 -0.08 12.55 -5.97
CA LEU A 350 -0.10 11.32 -5.19
C LEU A 350 -1.54 10.98 -4.81
N TYR A 351 -1.88 9.71 -4.90
CA TYR A 351 -3.19 9.19 -4.49
C TYR A 351 -2.98 8.09 -3.47
N GLY A 352 -3.86 7.99 -2.49
CA GLY A 352 -3.78 6.98 -1.46
C GLY A 352 -5.08 6.86 -0.69
N ALA A 353 -5.09 5.96 0.28
CA ALA A 353 -6.21 5.75 1.19
C ALA A 353 -5.76 5.87 2.64
N THR A 354 -6.69 6.22 3.53
CA THR A 354 -6.49 6.23 4.98
C THR A 354 -7.48 5.27 5.63
N VAL A 355 -7.06 4.57 6.66
CA VAL A 355 -7.92 3.61 7.38
C VAL A 355 -8.94 4.33 8.26
N GLY A 356 -8.56 5.45 8.86
CA GLY A 356 -9.37 6.22 9.82
C GLY A 356 -8.66 6.34 11.17
N SER A 357 -9.14 7.25 12.00
CA SER A 357 -8.49 7.62 13.27
C SER A 357 -8.86 6.76 14.48
N GLY A 358 -9.67 5.73 14.30
CA GLY A 358 -10.29 5.02 15.43
C GLY A 358 -11.48 5.75 16.06
N ASN A 359 -11.83 6.93 15.58
CA ASN A 359 -13.11 7.56 15.88
C ASN A 359 -14.24 6.68 15.31
N PRO A 360 -15.32 6.37 16.08
CA PRO A 360 -16.41 5.51 15.62
C PRO A 360 -17.14 5.97 14.34
N LYS A 361 -16.85 7.17 13.85
CA LYS A 361 -17.39 7.71 12.61
C LYS A 361 -16.36 7.90 11.50
N SER A 362 -15.11 7.43 11.69
CA SER A 362 -14.02 7.54 10.73
C SER A 362 -13.74 6.16 10.13
N TYR A 363 -14.33 5.89 8.97
CA TYR A 363 -14.23 4.61 8.26
C TYR A 363 -13.21 4.64 7.11
N GLY A 364 -12.40 5.69 7.08
CA GLY A 364 -11.35 5.88 6.08
C GLY A 364 -11.75 6.77 4.92
N THR A 365 -10.73 7.17 4.15
CA THR A 365 -10.87 8.08 2.99
C THR A 365 -10.04 7.61 1.81
N VAL A 366 -10.38 8.08 0.61
CA VAL A 366 -9.48 8.12 -0.55
C VAL A 366 -9.14 9.57 -0.80
N PHE A 367 -7.85 9.86 -1.00
CA PHE A 367 -7.35 11.22 -1.16
C PHE A 367 -6.46 11.39 -2.40
N LYS A 368 -6.36 12.64 -2.84
CA LYS A 368 -5.39 13.15 -3.81
C LYS A 368 -4.54 14.22 -3.14
N LEU A 369 -3.23 14.07 -3.17
CA LEU A 369 -2.28 15.08 -2.71
C LEU A 369 -1.56 15.69 -3.91
N SER A 370 -1.74 16.98 -4.12
CA SER A 370 -1.17 17.72 -5.25
C SER A 370 0.01 18.57 -4.81
N PRO A 371 1.07 18.67 -5.63
CA PRO A 371 2.24 19.48 -5.31
C PRO A 371 1.86 20.99 -5.26
N PRO A 372 2.71 21.82 -4.63
CA PRO A 372 2.51 23.26 -4.59
C PRO A 372 2.35 23.84 -5.99
N LYS A 373 1.33 24.69 -6.16
CA LYS A 373 1.18 25.52 -7.35
C LYS A 373 2.07 26.76 -7.24
N LEU A 374 2.33 27.42 -8.37
CA LEU A 374 3.06 28.68 -8.37
C LEU A 374 2.40 29.67 -7.41
N GLY A 375 3.18 30.17 -6.41
CA GLY A 375 2.68 31.06 -5.36
C GLY A 375 2.10 30.39 -4.10
N SER A 376 2.08 29.05 -4.04
CA SER A 376 1.70 28.27 -2.85
C SER A 376 2.94 27.64 -2.21
N LEU A 377 2.99 27.60 -0.87
CA LEU A 377 4.13 27.08 -0.12
C LEU A 377 4.00 25.60 0.28
N GLY A 378 2.84 24.97 0.10
CA GLY A 378 2.58 23.62 0.61
C GLY A 378 1.84 22.72 -0.36
N TRP A 379 1.92 21.41 -0.12
CA TRP A 379 1.12 20.41 -0.78
C TRP A 379 -0.35 20.58 -0.38
N SER A 380 -1.25 20.24 -1.28
CA SER A 380 -2.70 20.40 -1.09
C SER A 380 -3.38 19.06 -1.17
N LEU A 381 -4.02 18.61 -0.07
CA LEU A 381 -4.81 17.41 -0.05
C LEU A 381 -6.27 17.72 -0.39
N LYS A 382 -6.84 16.89 -1.27
CA LYS A 382 -8.28 16.82 -1.56
C LYS A 382 -8.77 15.43 -1.17
N THR A 383 -9.70 15.33 -0.23
CA THR A 383 -10.46 14.10 0.01
C THR A 383 -11.36 13.86 -1.20
N MET A 384 -11.17 12.74 -1.86
CA MET A 384 -11.95 12.31 -3.02
C MET A 384 -13.21 11.59 -2.56
N TYR A 385 -13.08 10.70 -1.59
CA TYR A 385 -14.19 9.92 -1.03
C TYR A 385 -14.01 9.68 0.47
N ARG A 386 -15.12 9.56 1.20
CA ARG A 386 -15.18 9.16 2.62
C ARG A 386 -16.10 7.99 2.76
N PHE A 387 -15.57 6.89 3.28
CA PHE A 387 -16.38 5.71 3.56
C PHE A 387 -17.31 5.94 4.75
N THR A 388 -18.51 5.36 4.67
CA THR A 388 -19.54 5.51 5.71
C THR A 388 -19.62 4.35 6.68
N GLY A 389 -18.87 3.26 6.41
CA GLY A 389 -18.91 2.02 7.18
C GLY A 389 -20.14 1.15 6.87
N GLY A 390 -20.91 1.54 5.86
CA GLY A 390 -22.11 0.88 5.38
C GLY A 390 -21.82 -0.06 4.20
N VAL A 391 -22.68 0.02 3.20
CA VAL A 391 -22.59 -0.79 1.98
C VAL A 391 -21.40 -0.40 1.10
N ASP A 392 -20.92 0.81 1.23
CA ASP A 392 -19.74 1.38 0.54
C ASP A 392 -18.41 0.90 1.12
N GLY A 393 -18.40 0.23 2.26
CA GLY A 393 -17.20 -0.30 2.88
C GLY A 393 -16.65 0.51 4.05
N ALA A 394 -15.58 -0.01 4.66
CA ALA A 394 -14.84 0.59 5.75
C ALA A 394 -13.39 0.12 5.77
N TYR A 395 -12.49 1.00 6.21
CA TYR A 395 -11.08 0.69 6.44
C TYR A 395 -10.35 0.21 5.17
N PRO A 396 -10.17 1.07 4.15
CA PRO A 396 -9.35 0.75 2.99
C PRO A 396 -7.88 0.66 3.41
N MET A 397 -7.30 -0.54 3.39
CA MET A 397 -5.96 -0.84 3.90
C MET A 397 -4.90 -0.87 2.81
N GLY A 398 -5.26 -1.38 1.63
CA GLY A 398 -4.30 -1.65 0.56
C GLY A 398 -4.01 -0.46 -0.36
N ALA A 399 -2.96 -0.60 -1.17
CA ALA A 399 -2.64 0.35 -2.21
C ALA A 399 -3.72 0.39 -3.29
N LEU A 400 -3.95 1.59 -3.85
CA LEU A 400 -4.83 1.78 -4.98
C LEU A 400 -4.17 1.32 -6.29
N VAL A 401 -4.98 0.88 -7.26
CA VAL A 401 -4.57 0.73 -8.65
C VAL A 401 -5.42 1.63 -9.53
N ALA A 402 -4.94 1.95 -10.74
CA ALA A 402 -5.67 2.81 -11.66
C ALA A 402 -5.73 2.19 -13.06
N ASP A 403 -6.85 2.42 -13.74
CA ASP A 403 -7.01 2.10 -15.16
C ASP A 403 -6.39 3.17 -16.07
N SER A 404 -6.52 2.99 -17.39
CA SER A 404 -6.03 3.94 -18.39
C SER A 404 -6.77 5.28 -18.36
N ALA A 405 -8.02 5.30 -17.89
CA ALA A 405 -8.81 6.51 -17.66
C ALA A 405 -8.48 7.19 -16.34
N LYS A 406 -7.59 6.58 -15.53
CA LYS A 406 -7.17 6.99 -14.19
C LYS A 406 -8.26 6.85 -13.12
N ASN A 407 -9.32 6.07 -13.37
CA ASN A 407 -10.20 5.66 -12.29
C ASN A 407 -9.41 4.84 -11.29
N LEU A 408 -9.69 5.04 -10.02
CA LEU A 408 -8.98 4.40 -8.91
C LEU A 408 -9.79 3.21 -8.40
N TYR A 409 -9.11 2.10 -8.17
CA TYR A 409 -9.70 0.88 -7.63
C TYR A 409 -9.01 0.49 -6.34
N GLY A 410 -9.79 0.01 -5.38
CA GLY A 410 -9.29 -0.44 -4.09
C GLY A 410 -10.24 -1.42 -3.42
N ALA A 411 -9.83 -1.90 -2.25
CA ALA A 411 -10.66 -2.76 -1.42
C ALA A 411 -10.75 -2.20 0.00
N THR A 412 -11.84 -2.47 0.69
CA THR A 412 -12.03 -2.16 2.10
C THR A 412 -12.07 -3.43 2.93
N MET A 413 -11.43 -3.41 4.11
CA MET A 413 -11.39 -4.56 5.00
C MET A 413 -12.79 -4.98 5.48
N LEU A 414 -13.63 -4.03 5.81
CA LEU A 414 -14.97 -4.25 6.34
C LEU A 414 -16.04 -3.49 5.54
N GLY A 415 -17.29 -3.63 5.95
CA GLY A 415 -18.46 -3.05 5.28
C GLY A 415 -18.96 -3.93 4.12
N GLY A 416 -19.81 -3.38 3.29
CA GLY A 416 -20.54 -4.16 2.29
C GLY A 416 -21.79 -4.84 2.88
N THR A 417 -22.54 -5.54 2.03
CA THR A 417 -23.81 -6.18 2.42
C THR A 417 -23.64 -7.27 3.47
N GLN A 418 -22.50 -7.97 3.48
CA GLN A 418 -22.17 -9.04 4.42
C GLN A 418 -21.13 -8.62 5.47
N LYS A 419 -20.65 -7.38 5.44
CA LYS A 419 -19.62 -6.80 6.32
C LYS A 419 -18.24 -7.45 6.17
N CYS A 420 -17.96 -8.13 5.07
CA CYS A 420 -16.69 -8.80 4.77
C CYS A 420 -15.79 -8.02 3.82
N GLY A 421 -16.10 -6.75 3.59
CA GLY A 421 -15.37 -5.86 2.71
C GLY A 421 -16.01 -5.69 1.33
N VAL A 422 -15.53 -4.68 0.62
CA VAL A 422 -15.95 -4.40 -0.75
C VAL A 422 -14.74 -4.15 -1.65
N VAL A 423 -14.93 -4.37 -2.95
CA VAL A 423 -14.08 -3.82 -4.00
C VAL A 423 -14.80 -2.63 -4.61
N TYR A 424 -14.12 -1.50 -4.72
CA TYR A 424 -14.72 -0.23 -5.14
C TYR A 424 -13.95 0.45 -6.26
N GLU A 425 -14.64 1.36 -6.96
CA GLU A 425 -14.09 2.29 -7.95
C GLU A 425 -14.38 3.73 -7.53
N ILE A 426 -13.39 4.60 -7.66
CA ILE A 426 -13.52 6.06 -7.57
C ILE A 426 -13.19 6.65 -8.94
N PRO A 427 -14.15 7.24 -9.65
CA PRO A 427 -13.90 7.88 -10.93
C PRO A 427 -12.88 9.02 -10.84
N HIS A 428 -12.03 9.13 -11.84
CA HIS A 428 -11.11 10.26 -11.94
C HIS A 428 -11.89 11.53 -12.34
N SER A 429 -12.02 12.47 -11.39
CA SER A 429 -12.64 13.78 -11.58
C SER A 429 -11.60 14.88 -11.80
#